data_b9ccba1e31860141876384d48a765d0f
#
_entry.id   b9ccba1e31860141876384d48a765d0f
#
_cell.length_a   1.000
_cell.length_b   1.000
_cell.length_c   1.000
_cell.angle_alpha   90.00
_cell.angle_beta   90.00
_cell.angle_gamma   90.00
#
_symmetry.space_group_name_H-M   'P 1'
#
loop_
_entity.id
_entity.type
_entity.pdbx_description
1 polymer ?
#
loop_
_entity_poly.entity_id
_entity_poly.type
_entity_poly.pdbx_seq_one_letter_code
_entity_poly.pdbx_strand_id
1 'polypeptide(L)'
;MRSSLLRVAVPCVLLLPALRAAGQVGSITGKVDATPPKYLEETVVYLKDAKPAAPRTLALDQKALKFQPKILVVAKGDTVKFLNHDTVAHNVYSPDGEAYNLGTFKPQEERTHTFDQVGPYTQLCSIHPERLAFVFVAPSPHAAAVDAQGRYTIKDVPPGSYKLAVWNSHLKAPDKPVTVEAGKAATADFSLKR
;
A
#
# COMPACT_ATOMS: atom_id res chain seq x y z
N MET A 1 -54.99 -16.50 -61.40
CA MET A 1 -53.78 -15.75 -61.14
C MET A 1 -53.47 -15.89 -59.65
N ARG A 2 -52.48 -16.71 -59.30
CA ARG A 2 -52.02 -16.91 -57.88
C ARG A 2 -50.73 -16.12 -57.69
N SER A 3 -50.81 -15.12 -56.82
CA SER A 3 -49.65 -14.27 -56.48
C SER A 3 -48.87 -14.95 -55.33
N SER A 4 -47.62 -15.36 -55.58
CA SER A 4 -46.69 -15.89 -54.58
C SER A 4 -45.94 -14.74 -53.90
N LEU A 5 -46.21 -14.52 -52.63
CA LEU A 5 -45.46 -13.60 -51.79
C LEU A 5 -44.20 -14.31 -51.28
N LEU A 6 -43.07 -13.86 -51.79
CA LEU A 6 -41.70 -14.28 -51.33
C LEU A 6 -41.42 -13.65 -50.00
N ARG A 7 -41.35 -14.41 -48.91
CA ARG A 7 -40.94 -13.97 -47.58
C ARG A 7 -39.41 -13.96 -47.48
N VAL A 8 -38.83 -12.80 -47.47
CA VAL A 8 -37.38 -12.63 -47.20
C VAL A 8 -37.19 -12.70 -45.69
N ALA A 9 -36.54 -13.72 -45.18
CA ALA A 9 -36.10 -13.86 -43.79
C ALA A 9 -34.80 -13.07 -43.60
N VAL A 10 -34.83 -12.02 -42.80
CA VAL A 10 -33.62 -11.30 -42.39
C VAL A 10 -33.01 -12.01 -41.16
N PRO A 11 -31.78 -12.48 -41.22
CA PRO A 11 -31.17 -13.10 -40.06
C PRO A 11 -30.84 -12.01 -39.01
N CYS A 12 -31.46 -12.10 -37.84
CA CYS A 12 -31.14 -11.27 -36.68
C CYS A 12 -29.80 -11.76 -36.10
N VAL A 13 -28.72 -11.05 -36.41
CA VAL A 13 -27.42 -11.28 -35.80
C VAL A 13 -27.45 -10.74 -34.36
N LEU A 14 -27.61 -11.65 -33.41
CA LEU A 14 -27.45 -11.34 -31.98
C LEU A 14 -25.96 -11.04 -31.69
N LEU A 15 -25.60 -9.77 -31.65
CA LEU A 15 -24.34 -9.31 -31.06
C LEU A 15 -24.38 -9.56 -29.54
N LEU A 16 -23.80 -10.66 -29.10
CA LEU A 16 -23.50 -10.87 -27.69
C LEU A 16 -22.46 -9.84 -27.25
N PRO A 17 -22.72 -9.05 -26.20
CA PRO A 17 -21.69 -8.18 -25.64
C PRO A 17 -20.56 -9.06 -25.13
N ALA A 18 -19.35 -8.86 -25.64
CA ALA A 18 -18.16 -9.48 -25.09
C ALA A 18 -18.00 -8.98 -23.66
N LEU A 19 -18.32 -9.82 -22.68
CA LEU A 19 -17.94 -9.57 -21.28
C LEU A 19 -16.41 -9.45 -21.29
N ARG A 20 -15.91 -8.22 -21.11
CA ARG A 20 -14.50 -8.01 -20.78
C ARG A 20 -14.28 -8.71 -19.45
N ALA A 21 -13.64 -9.87 -19.49
CA ALA A 21 -13.11 -10.49 -18.30
C ALA A 21 -12.18 -9.44 -17.64
N ALA A 22 -12.60 -8.90 -16.51
CA ALA A 22 -11.72 -8.14 -15.66
C ALA A 22 -10.48 -9.02 -15.44
N GLY A 23 -9.32 -8.57 -15.91
CA GLY A 23 -8.11 -9.38 -15.92
C GLY A 23 -7.87 -9.94 -14.52
N GLN A 24 -7.78 -11.26 -14.39
CA GLN A 24 -7.57 -11.93 -13.12
C GLN A 24 -6.23 -11.44 -12.54
N VAL A 25 -6.27 -10.79 -11.37
CA VAL A 25 -5.07 -10.28 -10.69
C VAL A 25 -4.28 -11.42 -10.06
N GLY A 26 -2.98 -11.22 -9.87
CA GLY A 26 -2.12 -12.12 -9.11
C GLY A 26 -1.71 -11.50 -7.77
N SER A 27 -0.71 -12.09 -7.14
CA SER A 27 -0.10 -11.58 -5.91
C SER A 27 1.41 -11.77 -5.92
N ILE A 28 2.10 -11.07 -5.00
CA ILE A 28 3.52 -11.28 -4.75
C ILE A 28 3.66 -11.60 -3.26
N THR A 29 4.33 -12.69 -2.95
CA THR A 29 4.61 -13.13 -1.58
C THR A 29 6.11 -13.32 -1.39
N GLY A 30 6.57 -13.30 -0.17
CA GLY A 30 7.98 -13.62 0.11
C GLY A 30 8.34 -13.44 1.57
N LYS A 31 9.61 -13.70 1.82
CA LYS A 31 10.23 -13.56 3.11
C LYS A 31 11.34 -12.52 3.05
N VAL A 32 11.46 -11.76 4.11
CA VAL A 32 12.54 -10.79 4.34
C VAL A 32 13.33 -11.23 5.56
N ASP A 33 14.63 -11.40 5.39
CA ASP A 33 15.58 -11.58 6.48
C ASP A 33 16.33 -10.27 6.71
N ALA A 34 16.48 -9.85 7.96
CA ALA A 34 17.17 -8.60 8.34
C ALA A 34 18.35 -8.87 9.28
N THR A 35 19.48 -8.24 9.00
CA THR A 35 20.67 -8.31 9.86
C THR A 35 21.12 -6.89 10.22
N PRO A 36 20.92 -6.45 11.49
CA PRO A 36 20.35 -7.18 12.64
C PRO A 36 18.82 -7.30 12.60
N PRO A 37 18.22 -8.37 13.18
CA PRO A 37 16.80 -8.69 13.06
C PRO A 37 15.85 -7.66 13.73
N LYS A 38 16.32 -6.86 14.66
CA LYS A 38 15.52 -5.84 15.36
C LYS A 38 14.88 -4.78 14.44
N TYR A 39 15.37 -4.66 13.21
CA TYR A 39 14.83 -3.73 12.21
C TYR A 39 13.84 -4.38 11.24
N LEU A 40 13.55 -5.67 11.40
CA LEU A 40 12.69 -6.43 10.47
C LEU A 40 11.31 -5.80 10.30
N GLU A 41 10.66 -5.45 11.42
CA GLU A 41 9.32 -4.83 11.40
C GLU A 41 9.29 -3.37 10.90
N GLU A 42 10.45 -2.79 10.57
CA GLU A 42 10.59 -1.48 9.95
C GLU A 42 10.81 -1.60 8.45
N THR A 43 10.17 -2.58 7.82
CA THR A 43 10.37 -2.91 6.41
C THR A 43 9.08 -2.84 5.61
N VAL A 44 9.17 -2.25 4.42
CA VAL A 44 8.09 -2.24 3.42
C VAL A 44 8.63 -2.77 2.11
N VAL A 45 7.87 -3.68 1.47
CA VAL A 45 8.13 -4.16 0.11
C VAL A 45 7.10 -3.53 -0.82
N TYR A 46 7.52 -2.99 -1.97
CA TYR A 46 6.64 -2.26 -2.87
C TYR A 46 7.06 -2.34 -4.33
N LEU A 47 6.11 -2.15 -5.24
CA LEU A 47 6.36 -2.02 -6.68
C LEU A 47 6.71 -0.58 -7.02
N LYS A 48 7.85 -0.36 -7.71
CA LYS A 48 8.34 0.99 -8.09
C LYS A 48 7.60 1.58 -9.29
N ASP A 49 7.15 0.74 -10.18
CA ASP A 49 6.65 1.07 -11.52
C ASP A 49 5.18 0.67 -11.76
N ALA A 50 4.48 0.30 -10.68
CA ALA A 50 3.04 0.03 -10.76
C ALA A 50 2.24 1.33 -10.84
N LYS A 51 1.09 1.27 -11.53
CA LYS A 51 0.22 2.43 -11.73
C LYS A 51 -0.43 2.89 -10.42
N PRO A 52 -0.57 4.19 -10.22
CA PRO A 52 -1.39 4.74 -9.14
C PRO A 52 -2.85 4.25 -9.22
N ALA A 53 -3.53 4.25 -8.10
CA ALA A 53 -4.97 3.98 -8.00
C ALA A 53 -5.70 5.20 -7.42
N ALA A 54 -7.03 5.11 -7.31
CA ALA A 54 -7.82 6.15 -6.66
C ALA A 54 -7.37 6.31 -5.19
N PRO A 55 -7.29 7.57 -4.70
CA PRO A 55 -6.91 7.85 -3.32
C PRO A 55 -7.84 7.18 -2.31
N ARG A 56 -7.27 6.71 -1.20
CA ARG A 56 -7.97 6.06 -0.09
C ARG A 56 -7.79 6.88 1.19
N THR A 57 -8.61 6.58 2.18
CA THR A 57 -8.41 7.07 3.55
C THR A 57 -8.05 5.89 4.45
N LEU A 58 -6.91 6.00 5.14
CA LEU A 58 -6.41 5.01 6.08
C LEU A 58 -6.29 5.65 7.47
N ALA A 59 -6.10 4.85 8.52
CA ALA A 59 -5.97 5.35 9.88
C ALA A 59 -4.65 4.94 10.52
N LEU A 60 -4.04 5.86 11.27
CA LEU A 60 -2.95 5.62 12.20
C LEU A 60 -3.42 6.04 13.59
N ASP A 61 -3.56 5.08 14.47
CA ASP A 61 -4.08 5.31 15.82
C ASP A 61 -2.97 5.60 16.84
N GLN A 62 -3.34 6.27 17.88
CA GLN A 62 -2.52 6.49 19.07
C GLN A 62 -3.22 5.87 20.26
N LYS A 63 -2.70 4.74 20.72
CA LYS A 63 -3.28 3.95 21.80
C LYS A 63 -2.19 3.30 22.64
N ALA A 64 -2.40 3.25 23.95
CA ALA A 64 -1.42 2.74 24.93
C ALA A 64 -0.05 3.42 24.77
N LEU A 65 -0.04 4.74 24.57
CA LEU A 65 1.15 5.58 24.36
C LEU A 65 2.00 5.18 23.15
N LYS A 66 1.41 4.52 22.14
CA LYS A 66 2.08 4.07 20.92
C LYS A 66 1.28 4.46 19.68
N PHE A 67 1.97 4.64 18.58
CA PHE A 67 1.34 4.61 17.26
C PHE A 67 1.02 3.17 16.86
N GLN A 68 -0.14 2.95 16.28
CA GLN A 68 -0.61 1.64 15.81
C GLN A 68 -1.26 1.76 14.43
N PRO A 69 -0.71 1.06 13.43
CA PRO A 69 0.47 0.19 13.45
C PRO A 69 1.79 0.96 13.59
N LYS A 70 2.91 0.27 13.84
CA LYS A 70 4.26 0.86 13.85
C LYS A 70 4.67 1.35 12.45
N ILE A 71 4.23 0.68 11.39
CA ILE A 71 4.33 1.12 10.00
C ILE A 71 2.96 1.12 9.36
N LEU A 72 2.54 2.25 8.83
CA LEU A 72 1.39 2.37 7.95
C LEU A 72 1.87 2.54 6.51
N VAL A 73 1.44 1.64 5.61
CA VAL A 73 1.74 1.73 4.18
C VAL A 73 0.56 2.39 3.47
N VAL A 74 0.85 3.48 2.78
CA VAL A 74 -0.12 4.24 1.98
C VAL A 74 0.39 4.43 0.56
N ALA A 75 -0.47 4.79 -0.37
CA ALA A 75 -0.08 5.20 -1.72
C ALA A 75 -0.04 6.72 -1.83
N LYS A 76 0.71 7.23 -2.80
CA LYS A 76 0.68 8.66 -3.16
C LYS A 76 -0.76 9.12 -3.42
N GLY A 77 -1.16 10.21 -2.79
CA GLY A 77 -2.50 10.79 -2.82
C GLY A 77 -3.44 10.25 -1.74
N ASP A 78 -3.07 9.19 -0.99
CA ASP A 78 -3.88 8.69 0.12
C ASP A 78 -3.90 9.71 1.27
N THR A 79 -5.01 9.74 2.00
CA THR A 79 -5.17 10.54 3.23
C THR A 79 -5.07 9.64 4.45
N VAL A 80 -4.31 10.07 5.46
CA VAL A 80 -4.24 9.39 6.76
C VAL A 80 -5.04 10.19 7.79
N LYS A 81 -5.94 9.49 8.50
CA LYS A 81 -6.56 9.95 9.73
C LYS A 81 -5.70 9.54 10.91
N PHE A 82 -5.19 10.50 11.64
CA PHE A 82 -4.47 10.30 12.89
C PHE A 82 -5.49 10.37 14.03
N LEU A 83 -5.75 9.23 14.66
CA LEU A 83 -6.71 9.08 15.74
C LEU A 83 -6.00 9.18 17.09
N ASN A 84 -6.71 9.63 18.13
CA ASN A 84 -6.23 9.58 19.50
C ASN A 84 -7.21 8.80 20.38
N HIS A 85 -7.00 7.51 20.53
CA HIS A 85 -7.74 6.64 21.46
C HIS A 85 -7.00 6.40 22.78
N ASP A 86 -6.01 7.24 23.09
CA ASP A 86 -5.40 7.30 24.43
C ASP A 86 -6.25 8.16 25.40
N THR A 87 -5.86 8.13 26.65
CA THR A 87 -6.48 8.92 27.74
C THR A 87 -5.82 10.30 27.91
N VAL A 88 -4.76 10.59 27.15
CA VAL A 88 -3.99 11.83 27.23
C VAL A 88 -3.88 12.49 25.86
N ALA A 89 -3.57 13.79 25.85
CA ALA A 89 -3.36 14.50 24.60
C ALA A 89 -2.03 14.12 23.95
N HIS A 90 -2.00 14.10 22.61
CA HIS A 90 -0.82 13.82 21.80
C HIS A 90 -0.64 14.86 20.70
N ASN A 91 0.60 14.96 20.25
CA ASN A 91 0.96 15.70 19.03
C ASN A 91 1.42 14.70 17.97
N VAL A 92 1.23 15.03 16.69
CA VAL A 92 1.79 14.31 15.56
C VAL A 92 2.51 15.28 14.64
N TYR A 93 3.77 15.00 14.35
CA TYR A 93 4.53 15.74 13.35
C TYR A 93 5.51 14.82 12.62
N SER A 94 5.91 15.24 11.42
CA SER A 94 7.00 14.61 10.64
C SER A 94 7.96 15.70 10.15
N PRO A 95 9.28 15.52 10.30
CA PRO A 95 10.28 16.41 9.72
C PRO A 95 10.66 16.02 8.28
N ASP A 96 10.17 14.88 7.79
CA ASP A 96 10.59 14.28 6.52
C ASP A 96 9.73 14.77 5.35
N GLY A 97 10.30 14.74 4.14
CA GLY A 97 9.59 15.04 2.90
C GLY A 97 8.80 16.35 2.94
N GLU A 98 7.49 16.26 2.81
CA GLU A 98 6.57 17.38 3.08
C GLU A 98 6.38 17.52 4.59
N ALA A 99 7.31 18.17 5.26
CA ALA A 99 7.28 18.33 6.71
C ALA A 99 5.96 18.94 7.19
N TYR A 100 5.37 18.33 8.22
CA TYR A 100 4.10 18.80 8.79
C TYR A 100 4.05 18.67 10.31
N ASN A 101 3.15 19.45 10.90
CA ASN A 101 2.81 19.35 12.31
C ASN A 101 1.30 19.55 12.47
N LEU A 102 0.61 18.51 12.92
CA LEU A 102 -0.85 18.52 13.09
C LEU A 102 -1.30 19.17 14.40
N GLY A 103 -0.35 19.66 15.19
CA GLY A 103 -0.63 20.22 16.52
C GLY A 103 -0.96 19.14 17.54
N THR A 104 -1.35 19.61 18.73
CA THR A 104 -1.79 18.74 19.82
C THR A 104 -3.29 18.54 19.75
N PHE A 105 -3.76 17.29 19.91
CA PHE A 105 -5.17 16.96 19.95
C PHE A 105 -5.50 16.02 21.11
N LYS A 106 -6.68 16.20 21.66
CA LYS A 106 -7.18 15.54 22.88
C LYS A 106 -7.62 14.10 22.59
N PRO A 107 -7.86 13.29 23.63
CA PRO A 107 -8.55 12.01 23.48
C PRO A 107 -9.82 12.12 22.64
N GLN A 108 -10.03 11.15 21.75
CA GLN A 108 -11.15 11.03 20.83
C GLN A 108 -11.19 12.10 19.71
N GLU A 109 -10.20 12.99 19.62
CA GLU A 109 -10.03 13.88 18.46
C GLU A 109 -9.23 13.19 17.36
N GLU A 110 -9.43 13.65 16.12
CA GLU A 110 -8.68 13.22 14.94
C GLU A 110 -8.08 14.40 14.18
N ARG A 111 -7.03 14.15 13.43
CA ARG A 111 -6.45 15.07 12.44
C ARG A 111 -6.19 14.28 11.15
N THR A 112 -6.09 14.99 10.03
CA THR A 112 -5.85 14.36 8.72
C THR A 112 -4.64 14.99 8.03
N HIS A 113 -3.94 14.19 7.24
CA HIS A 113 -2.92 14.65 6.31
C HIS A 113 -2.97 13.82 5.03
N THR A 114 -2.86 14.47 3.87
CA THR A 114 -2.77 13.82 2.56
C THR A 114 -1.32 13.77 2.12
N PHE A 115 -0.87 12.61 1.64
CA PHE A 115 0.53 12.38 1.29
C PHE A 115 0.74 12.42 -0.22
N ASP A 116 1.37 13.47 -0.73
CA ASP A 116 1.57 13.69 -2.16
C ASP A 116 2.99 13.38 -2.65
N GLN A 117 3.94 13.13 -1.76
CA GLN A 117 5.30 12.74 -2.12
C GLN A 117 5.62 11.32 -1.64
N VAL A 118 6.20 10.51 -2.54
CA VAL A 118 6.65 9.14 -2.25
C VAL A 118 7.86 9.16 -1.31
N GLY A 119 7.84 8.29 -0.32
CA GLY A 119 8.96 8.13 0.61
C GLY A 119 8.53 7.78 2.03
N PRO A 120 9.48 7.61 2.93
CA PRO A 120 9.21 7.40 4.35
C PRO A 120 8.94 8.72 5.06
N TYR A 121 7.99 8.71 5.98
CA TYR A 121 7.69 9.79 6.89
C TYR A 121 7.73 9.29 8.32
N THR A 122 8.69 9.74 9.08
CA THR A 122 8.80 9.45 10.52
C THR A 122 7.68 10.16 11.27
N GLN A 123 6.90 9.44 12.04
CA GLN A 123 5.85 10.00 12.88
C GLN A 123 6.36 10.16 14.30
N LEU A 124 6.38 11.39 14.78
CA LEU A 124 6.90 11.77 16.08
C LEU A 124 5.84 12.49 16.92
N CYS A 125 6.07 12.51 18.23
CA CYS A 125 5.26 13.26 19.17
C CYS A 125 6.18 14.18 20.02
N SER A 126 5.93 15.48 20.01
CA SER A 126 6.75 16.45 20.76
C SER A 126 6.55 16.36 22.28
N ILE A 127 5.49 15.71 22.75
CA ILE A 127 5.16 15.54 24.17
C ILE A 127 5.80 14.26 24.72
N HIS A 128 5.93 13.21 23.89
CA HIS A 128 6.45 11.90 24.27
C HIS A 128 7.50 11.48 23.23
N PRO A 129 8.77 11.85 23.40
CA PRO A 129 9.82 11.71 22.39
C PRO A 129 10.20 10.25 22.07
N GLU A 130 9.85 9.30 22.95
CA GLU A 130 10.07 7.87 22.71
C GLU A 130 9.11 7.26 21.68
N ARG A 131 8.07 8.00 21.28
CA ARG A 131 7.05 7.53 20.34
C ARG A 131 7.53 7.71 18.92
N LEU A 132 7.62 6.59 18.22
CA LEU A 132 8.09 6.52 16.85
C LEU A 132 7.22 5.55 16.03
N ALA A 133 6.78 5.99 14.87
CA ALA A 133 6.19 5.16 13.81
C ALA A 133 6.63 5.68 12.44
N PHE A 134 6.23 4.96 11.39
CA PHE A 134 6.48 5.38 10.02
C PHE A 134 5.18 5.35 9.20
N VAL A 135 4.99 6.35 8.37
CA VAL A 135 4.09 6.27 7.22
C VAL A 135 4.98 6.13 6.00
N PHE A 136 4.87 5.01 5.29
CA PHE A 136 5.59 4.81 4.04
C PHE A 136 4.65 5.07 2.86
N VAL A 137 4.94 6.09 2.10
CA VAL A 137 4.17 6.49 0.90
C VAL A 137 4.76 5.77 -0.31
N ALA A 138 4.07 4.75 -0.79
CA ALA A 138 4.44 4.01 -1.99
C ALA A 138 3.97 4.72 -3.27
N PRO A 139 4.60 4.49 -4.44
CA PRO A 139 4.14 5.03 -5.71
C PRO A 139 2.72 4.58 -6.11
N SER A 140 2.30 3.42 -5.60
CA SER A 140 1.02 2.78 -5.90
C SER A 140 0.54 1.98 -4.69
N PRO A 141 -0.71 1.47 -4.67
CA PRO A 141 -1.22 0.65 -3.57
C PRO A 141 -0.57 -0.75 -3.48
N HIS A 142 0.27 -1.13 -4.47
CA HIS A 142 0.95 -2.43 -4.47
C HIS A 142 2.21 -2.38 -3.60
N ALA A 143 1.98 -2.35 -2.30
CA ALA A 143 3.00 -2.34 -1.26
C ALA A 143 2.48 -3.06 -0.01
N ALA A 144 3.38 -3.60 0.81
CA ALA A 144 3.05 -4.28 2.05
C ALA A 144 4.14 -4.07 3.11
N ALA A 145 3.73 -3.87 4.35
CA ALA A 145 4.62 -3.99 5.49
C ALA A 145 5.00 -5.46 5.73
N VAL A 146 6.20 -5.67 6.23
CA VAL A 146 6.71 -7.00 6.62
C VAL A 146 6.25 -7.32 8.03
N ASP A 147 5.74 -8.54 8.26
CA ASP A 147 5.31 -8.98 9.59
C ASP A 147 6.49 -9.38 10.49
N ALA A 148 6.22 -9.64 11.77
CA ALA A 148 7.24 -10.05 12.74
C ALA A 148 7.94 -11.37 12.41
N GLN A 149 7.38 -12.18 11.51
CA GLN A 149 7.99 -13.41 11.00
C GLN A 149 8.76 -13.21 9.69
N GLY A 150 8.88 -11.95 9.24
CA GLY A 150 9.54 -11.60 8.00
C GLY A 150 8.71 -11.84 6.74
N ARG A 151 7.43 -12.10 6.83
CA ARG A 151 6.57 -12.40 5.67
C ARG A 151 5.89 -11.14 5.16
N TYR A 152 5.64 -11.10 3.85
CA TYR A 152 4.83 -10.08 3.23
C TYR A 152 3.96 -10.65 2.11
N THR A 153 2.87 -9.94 1.80
CA THR A 153 2.00 -10.26 0.67
C THR A 153 1.47 -8.98 0.05
N ILE A 154 1.78 -8.77 -1.23
CA ILE A 154 1.18 -7.72 -2.06
C ILE A 154 0.07 -8.36 -2.88
N LYS A 155 -1.17 -7.92 -2.65
CA LYS A 155 -2.37 -8.48 -3.30
C LYS A 155 -2.79 -7.65 -4.52
N ASP A 156 -3.69 -8.23 -5.29
CA ASP A 156 -4.41 -7.56 -6.39
C ASP A 156 -3.48 -6.92 -7.43
N VAL A 157 -2.32 -7.55 -7.68
CA VAL A 157 -1.34 -7.08 -8.65
C VAL A 157 -1.77 -7.50 -10.06
N PRO A 158 -1.95 -6.55 -11.00
CA PRO A 158 -2.21 -6.90 -12.40
C PRO A 158 -1.08 -7.78 -12.97
N PRO A 159 -1.39 -8.70 -13.92
CA PRO A 159 -0.34 -9.43 -14.63
C PRO A 159 0.63 -8.49 -15.33
N GLY A 160 1.92 -8.78 -15.23
CA GLY A 160 2.97 -7.93 -15.81
C GLY A 160 4.33 -8.19 -15.19
N SER A 161 5.35 -7.50 -15.72
CA SER A 161 6.71 -7.49 -15.18
C SER A 161 6.95 -6.18 -14.45
N TYR A 162 7.49 -6.26 -13.24
CA TYR A 162 7.65 -5.15 -12.32
C TYR A 162 9.03 -5.14 -11.68
N LYS A 163 9.42 -3.98 -11.16
CA LYS A 163 10.56 -3.81 -10.28
C LYS A 163 10.09 -3.76 -8.84
N LEU A 164 10.40 -4.81 -8.08
CA LEU A 164 10.11 -4.93 -6.67
C LEU A 164 11.26 -4.34 -5.86
N ALA A 165 10.95 -3.43 -4.97
CA ALA A 165 11.90 -2.76 -4.10
C ALA A 165 11.54 -2.98 -2.64
N VAL A 166 12.53 -2.75 -1.77
CA VAL A 166 12.37 -2.78 -0.32
C VAL A 166 12.89 -1.49 0.29
N TRP A 167 12.14 -0.96 1.22
CA TRP A 167 12.56 0.10 2.13
C TRP A 167 12.68 -0.45 3.54
N ASN A 168 13.69 -0.02 4.24
CA ASN A 168 13.86 -0.25 5.68
C ASN A 168 14.52 0.97 6.30
N SER A 169 14.21 1.27 7.56
CA SER A 169 14.73 2.45 8.29
C SER A 169 16.26 2.48 8.42
N HIS A 170 16.94 1.31 8.39
CA HIS A 170 18.37 1.18 8.68
C HIS A 170 19.14 0.28 7.72
N LEU A 171 18.45 -0.56 6.95
CA LEU A 171 19.05 -1.63 6.15
C LEU A 171 18.69 -1.47 4.67
N LYS A 172 19.44 -2.14 3.80
CA LYS A 172 19.27 -2.08 2.34
C LYS A 172 19.28 -3.47 1.73
N ALA A 173 18.62 -3.59 0.58
CA ALA A 173 18.76 -4.69 -0.36
C ALA A 173 18.57 -4.17 -1.80
N PRO A 174 19.13 -4.84 -2.81
CA PRO A 174 18.91 -4.47 -4.20
C PRO A 174 17.46 -4.73 -4.63
N ASP A 175 16.97 -3.92 -5.57
CA ASP A 175 15.70 -4.18 -6.25
C ASP A 175 15.75 -5.51 -6.99
N LYS A 176 14.57 -6.15 -7.16
CA LYS A 176 14.43 -7.43 -7.88
C LYS A 176 13.38 -7.31 -8.99
N PRO A 177 13.63 -7.89 -10.17
CA PRO A 177 12.57 -8.09 -11.14
C PRO A 177 11.59 -9.16 -10.64
N VAL A 178 10.29 -8.96 -10.91
CA VAL A 178 9.24 -9.93 -10.60
C VAL A 178 8.22 -9.93 -11.74
N THR A 179 7.80 -11.11 -12.17
CA THR A 179 6.71 -11.28 -13.14
C THR A 179 5.51 -11.88 -12.44
N VAL A 180 4.37 -11.21 -12.57
CA VAL A 180 3.08 -11.63 -12.02
C VAL A 180 2.22 -12.19 -13.14
N GLU A 181 1.72 -13.40 -12.96
CA GLU A 181 0.77 -14.05 -13.86
C GLU A 181 -0.65 -14.00 -13.29
N ALA A 182 -1.63 -14.00 -14.18
CA ALA A 182 -3.05 -13.99 -13.80
C ALA A 182 -3.40 -15.15 -12.85
N GLY A 183 -4.00 -14.84 -11.70
CA GLY A 183 -4.44 -15.82 -10.69
C GLY A 183 -3.33 -16.54 -9.95
N LYS A 184 -2.06 -16.17 -10.14
CA LYS A 184 -0.93 -16.83 -9.48
C LYS A 184 -0.25 -15.93 -8.47
N ALA A 185 0.46 -16.56 -7.53
CA ALA A 185 1.37 -15.90 -6.62
C ALA A 185 2.80 -15.99 -7.17
N ALA A 186 3.46 -14.85 -7.37
CA ALA A 186 4.89 -14.78 -7.59
C ALA A 186 5.62 -14.75 -6.23
N THR A 187 6.83 -15.30 -6.16
CA THR A 187 7.61 -15.31 -4.92
C THR A 187 8.91 -14.52 -5.09
N ALA A 188 9.22 -13.66 -4.11
CA ALA A 188 10.48 -12.94 -4.06
C ALA A 188 10.93 -12.69 -2.61
N ASP A 189 12.10 -13.20 -2.24
CA ASP A 189 12.66 -13.02 -0.89
C ASP A 189 13.73 -11.95 -0.88
N PHE A 190 13.95 -11.29 0.27
CA PHE A 190 14.98 -10.28 0.45
C PHE A 190 15.88 -10.61 1.66
N SER A 191 17.16 -10.24 1.55
CA SER A 191 18.10 -10.24 2.67
C SER A 191 18.63 -8.83 2.86
N LEU A 192 18.21 -8.19 3.95
CA LEU A 192 18.56 -6.82 4.29
C LEU A 192 19.85 -6.78 5.13
N LYS A 193 20.77 -5.93 4.73
CA LYS A 193 22.06 -5.70 5.41
C LYS A 193 22.35 -4.20 5.48
N ARG A 194 23.34 -3.81 6.30
CA ARG A 194 23.86 -2.43 6.33
C ARG A 194 24.61 -2.08 5.05
#